data_ade99a6662c14e3dff33f2af6114b491
#
_entry.id   ade99a6662c14e3dff33f2af6114b491
#
_cell.length_a   1.000
_cell.length_b   1.000
_cell.length_c   1.000
_cell.angle_alpha   90.00
_cell.angle_beta   90.00
_cell.angle_gamma   90.00
#
_symmetry.space_group_name_H-M   'P 1'
#
loop_
_entity.id
_entity.type
_entity.pdbx_description
1 polymer ?
#
loop_
_entity_poly.entity_id
_entity_poly.type
_entity_poly.pdbx_seq_one_letter_code
_entity_poly.pdbx_strand_id
1 'polypeptide(L)'
;MFGHRIVGFYHNQGVILGALVEIYKIKQGSGDTDAVHFLQQARAIADAAITMLVNENGILTEPCEADNGCDGNGTQFKGIFMRNLGYLCRTLREKNKDSSFYGRYQQFIVKNADSIWANNRNSQNQFGLKWAGPVDAVDASRQSSALDAFNAAIPFGSLS
;
A
#
# COMPACT_ATOMS: atom_id res chain seq x y z
N MET A 1 32.64 8.32 -2.75
CA MET A 1 31.25 8.65 -3.09
C MET A 1 30.37 7.67 -2.34
N PHE A 2 29.89 8.03 -1.13
CA PHE A 2 29.06 7.14 -0.32
C PHE A 2 27.62 7.34 -0.76
N GLY A 3 27.13 6.43 -1.61
CA GLY A 3 25.71 6.35 -1.93
C GLY A 3 24.92 5.91 -0.69
N HIS A 4 24.25 6.85 -0.04
CA HIS A 4 23.27 6.52 0.96
C HIS A 4 22.12 5.81 0.24
N ARG A 5 22.10 4.47 0.31
CA ARG A 5 20.88 3.70 0.03
C ARG A 5 19.88 4.10 1.11
N ILE A 6 18.92 4.91 0.73
CA ILE A 6 17.71 5.11 1.53
C ILE A 6 16.99 3.76 1.49
N VAL A 7 17.17 2.96 2.53
CA VAL A 7 16.40 1.73 2.72
C VAL A 7 15.02 2.17 3.18
N GLY A 8 14.13 2.42 2.23
CA GLY A 8 12.73 2.72 2.53
C GLY A 8 11.99 1.45 2.92
N PHE A 9 11.50 1.38 4.15
CA PHE A 9 10.57 0.32 4.55
C PHE A 9 9.13 0.80 4.33
N TYR A 10 8.30 -0.01 3.69
CA TYR A 10 6.90 0.34 3.39
C TYR A 10 6.08 0.73 4.60
N HIS A 11 6.31 0.11 5.76
CA HIS A 11 5.54 0.43 6.96
C HIS A 11 5.74 1.88 7.39
N ASN A 12 6.97 2.43 7.29
CA ASN A 12 7.24 3.82 7.63
C ASN A 12 6.46 4.77 6.70
N GLN A 13 6.49 4.51 5.40
CA GLN A 13 5.72 5.30 4.44
C GLN A 13 4.22 5.18 4.68
N GLY A 14 3.74 3.96 4.94
CA GLY A 14 2.34 3.70 5.21
C GLY A 14 1.84 4.36 6.49
N VAL A 15 2.57 4.26 7.59
CA VAL A 15 2.17 4.85 8.88
C VAL A 15 2.10 6.38 8.79
N ILE A 16 3.11 7.03 8.20
CA ILE A 16 3.12 8.49 8.02
C ILE A 16 1.97 8.91 7.11
N LEU A 17 1.75 8.21 6.00
CA LEU A 17 0.65 8.48 5.08
C LEU A 17 -0.71 8.40 5.81
N GLY A 18 -0.94 7.36 6.58
CA GLY A 18 -2.17 7.19 7.36
C GLY A 18 -2.34 8.30 8.40
N ALA A 19 -1.28 8.66 9.13
CA ALA A 19 -1.31 9.75 10.10
C ALA A 19 -1.69 11.10 9.45
N LEU A 20 -1.11 11.41 8.29
CA LEU A 20 -1.42 12.63 7.54
C LEU A 20 -2.89 12.69 7.08
N VAL A 21 -3.44 11.55 6.67
CA VAL A 21 -4.87 11.45 6.31
C VAL A 21 -5.77 11.73 7.53
N GLU A 22 -5.45 11.17 8.69
CA GLU A 22 -6.24 11.41 9.90
C GLU A 22 -6.10 12.86 10.41
N ILE A 23 -4.90 13.45 10.38
CA ILE A 23 -4.70 14.86 10.70
C ILE A 23 -5.53 15.75 9.76
N TYR A 24 -5.53 15.45 8.46
CA TYR A 24 -6.37 16.15 7.48
C TYR A 24 -7.85 16.11 7.90
N LYS A 25 -8.40 14.94 8.24
CA LYS A 25 -9.80 14.79 8.63
C LYS A 25 -10.16 15.60 9.88
N ILE A 26 -9.30 15.53 10.90
CA ILE A 26 -9.49 16.27 12.16
C ILE A 26 -9.50 17.77 11.89
N LYS A 27 -8.51 18.28 11.16
CA LYS A 27 -8.38 19.72 10.84
C LYS A 27 -9.50 20.21 9.93
N GLN A 28 -9.91 19.43 8.95
CA GLN A 28 -11.04 19.74 8.08
C GLN A 28 -12.34 19.85 8.90
N GLY A 29 -12.55 18.94 9.85
CA GLY A 29 -13.71 18.96 10.75
C GLY A 29 -13.77 20.19 11.65
N SER A 30 -12.62 20.80 11.97
CA SER A 30 -12.53 22.07 12.74
C SER A 30 -12.54 23.33 11.88
N GLY A 31 -12.66 23.20 10.54
CA GLY A 31 -12.66 24.33 9.62
C GLY A 31 -11.27 24.95 9.36
N ASP A 32 -10.19 24.23 9.69
CA ASP A 32 -8.82 24.70 9.47
C ASP A 32 -8.51 24.74 7.97
N THR A 33 -8.17 25.92 7.44
CA THR A 33 -7.85 26.13 6.02
C THR A 33 -6.58 25.44 5.58
N ASP A 34 -5.65 25.16 6.49
CA ASP A 34 -4.39 24.50 6.20
C ASP A 34 -4.51 22.96 6.13
N ALA A 35 -5.69 22.42 6.44
CA ALA A 35 -5.94 20.97 6.41
C ALA A 35 -5.48 20.32 5.08
N VAL A 36 -5.72 20.99 3.96
CA VAL A 36 -5.38 20.47 2.61
C VAL A 36 -3.89 20.16 2.45
N HIS A 37 -3.02 20.86 3.16
CA HIS A 37 -1.57 20.64 3.12
C HIS A 37 -1.17 19.22 3.55
N PHE A 38 -1.81 18.68 4.59
CA PHE A 38 -1.56 17.31 5.05
C PHE A 38 -1.95 16.27 3.99
N LEU A 39 -3.05 16.50 3.28
CA LEU A 39 -3.46 15.61 2.20
C LEU A 39 -2.51 15.67 1.00
N GLN A 40 -1.94 16.85 0.70
CA GLN A 40 -0.90 17.00 -0.33
C GLN A 40 0.38 16.25 0.04
N GLN A 41 0.82 16.34 1.29
CA GLN A 41 1.97 15.58 1.80
C GLN A 41 1.72 14.07 1.72
N ALA A 42 0.54 13.60 2.13
CA ALA A 42 0.17 12.18 2.02
C ALA A 42 0.25 11.70 0.55
N ARG A 43 -0.23 12.49 -0.39
CA ARG A 43 -0.11 12.17 -1.83
C ARG A 43 1.34 12.10 -2.30
N ALA A 44 2.18 13.04 -1.90
CA ALA A 44 3.58 13.06 -2.30
C ALA A 44 4.32 11.78 -1.82
N ILE A 45 4.05 11.33 -0.58
CA ILE A 45 4.59 10.08 -0.04
C ILE A 45 4.06 8.87 -0.83
N ALA A 46 2.76 8.83 -1.09
CA ALA A 46 2.14 7.75 -1.85
C ALA A 46 2.71 7.66 -3.27
N ASP A 47 2.83 8.79 -3.97
CA ASP A 47 3.38 8.87 -5.33
C ASP A 47 4.83 8.38 -5.40
N ALA A 48 5.65 8.75 -4.43
CA ALA A 48 7.02 8.26 -4.34
C ALA A 48 7.06 6.75 -4.11
N ALA A 49 6.27 6.23 -3.15
CA ALA A 49 6.26 4.82 -2.81
C ALA A 49 5.80 3.93 -3.99
N ILE A 50 4.68 4.27 -4.64
CA ILE A 50 4.16 3.47 -5.78
C ILE A 50 5.02 3.55 -7.04
N THR A 51 5.99 4.47 -7.07
CA THR A 51 6.94 4.61 -8.18
C THR A 51 8.25 3.87 -7.91
N MET A 52 8.74 3.93 -6.66
CA MET A 52 10.10 3.51 -6.33
C MET A 52 10.17 2.10 -5.72
N LEU A 53 9.08 1.62 -5.13
CA LEU A 53 9.08 0.41 -4.32
C LEU A 53 8.29 -0.72 -5.01
N VAL A 54 8.42 -0.84 -6.30
CA VAL A 54 7.74 -1.85 -7.13
C VAL A 54 8.72 -2.57 -8.02
N ASN A 55 8.36 -3.79 -8.42
CA ASN A 55 9.07 -4.49 -9.48
C ASN A 55 8.72 -3.91 -10.87
N GLU A 56 9.30 -4.47 -11.93
CA GLU A 56 9.06 -4.09 -13.32
C GLU A 56 7.58 -4.17 -13.74
N ASN A 57 6.81 -5.02 -13.09
CA ASN A 57 5.37 -5.18 -13.32
C ASN A 57 4.51 -4.25 -12.46
N GLY A 58 5.11 -3.36 -11.67
CA GLY A 58 4.39 -2.43 -10.79
C GLY A 58 3.72 -3.09 -9.58
N ILE A 59 4.25 -4.24 -9.14
CA ILE A 59 3.81 -4.94 -7.93
C ILE A 59 4.75 -4.62 -6.78
N LEU A 60 4.20 -4.30 -5.61
CA LEU A 60 4.96 -3.98 -4.40
C LEU A 60 5.95 -5.10 -4.05
N THR A 61 7.20 -4.73 -3.82
CA THR A 61 8.29 -5.65 -3.49
C THR A 61 9.17 -5.06 -2.41
N GLU A 62 9.31 -5.75 -1.28
CA GLU A 62 10.28 -5.36 -0.24
C GLU A 62 11.71 -5.70 -0.66
N PRO A 63 12.69 -4.85 -0.35
CA PRO A 63 14.09 -5.14 -0.65
C PRO A 63 14.59 -6.48 -0.11
N CYS A 64 14.08 -6.89 1.04
CA CYS A 64 14.43 -8.17 1.68
C CYS A 64 13.86 -9.41 0.96
N GLU A 65 12.94 -9.24 0.00
CA GLU A 65 12.42 -10.37 -0.78
C GLU A 65 13.48 -10.98 -1.72
N ALA A 66 14.44 -10.17 -2.17
CA ALA A 66 15.50 -10.61 -3.07
C ALA A 66 16.37 -11.71 -2.44
N ASP A 67 16.64 -11.58 -1.15
CA ASP A 67 17.53 -12.49 -0.40
C ASP A 67 16.73 -13.48 0.48
N ASN A 68 15.42 -13.51 0.36
CA ASN A 68 14.50 -14.22 1.28
C ASN A 68 14.75 -13.87 2.77
N GLY A 69 15.22 -12.64 3.01
CA GLY A 69 15.68 -12.17 4.32
C GLY A 69 14.65 -11.34 5.10
N CYS A 70 13.39 -11.32 4.68
CA CYS A 70 12.36 -10.62 5.43
C CYS A 70 12.06 -11.35 6.75
N ASP A 71 12.28 -10.64 7.86
CA ASP A 71 11.86 -11.11 9.19
C ASP A 71 10.34 -11.06 9.38
N GLY A 72 9.85 -11.52 10.54
CA GLY A 72 8.43 -11.56 10.84
C GLY A 72 7.73 -10.19 10.81
N ASN A 73 8.44 -9.09 11.02
CA ASN A 73 7.90 -7.74 10.88
C ASN A 73 7.89 -7.31 9.41
N GLY A 74 8.98 -7.56 8.69
CA GLY A 74 9.12 -7.22 7.26
C GLY A 74 8.03 -7.82 6.39
N THR A 75 7.53 -9.00 6.75
CA THR A 75 6.45 -9.70 6.02
C THR A 75 5.10 -8.97 6.06
N GLN A 76 4.91 -8.00 6.97
CA GLN A 76 3.67 -7.23 7.11
C GLN A 76 3.71 -5.85 6.46
N PHE A 77 4.89 -5.35 6.10
CA PHE A 77 5.07 -3.93 5.75
C PHE A 77 4.26 -3.51 4.52
N LYS A 78 4.19 -4.33 3.49
CA LYS A 78 3.38 -4.04 2.30
C LYS A 78 1.89 -3.91 2.62
N GLY A 79 1.37 -4.78 3.49
CA GLY A 79 -0.02 -4.71 3.95
C GLY A 79 -0.31 -3.41 4.69
N ILE A 80 0.56 -3.01 5.62
CA ILE A 80 0.44 -1.74 6.35
C ILE A 80 0.40 -0.56 5.38
N PHE A 81 1.27 -0.55 4.37
CA PHE A 81 1.25 0.48 3.33
C PHE A 81 -0.06 0.47 2.54
N MET A 82 -0.51 -0.69 2.06
CA MET A 82 -1.73 -0.81 1.25
C MET A 82 -2.98 -0.38 2.01
N ARG A 83 -3.10 -0.75 3.28
CA ARG A 83 -4.20 -0.31 4.15
C ARG A 83 -4.28 1.22 4.21
N ASN A 84 -3.15 1.87 4.45
CA ASN A 84 -3.09 3.34 4.57
C ASN A 84 -3.25 4.04 3.22
N LEU A 85 -2.75 3.46 2.12
CA LEU A 85 -3.02 3.94 0.77
C LEU A 85 -4.53 3.84 0.44
N GLY A 86 -5.20 2.78 0.90
CA GLY A 86 -6.65 2.65 0.82
C GLY A 86 -7.39 3.77 1.55
N TYR A 87 -6.93 4.18 2.73
CA TYR A 87 -7.49 5.34 3.46
C TYR A 87 -7.31 6.64 2.67
N LEU A 88 -6.13 6.90 2.14
CA LEU A 88 -5.88 8.06 1.28
C LEU A 88 -6.81 8.04 0.06
N CYS A 89 -6.88 6.93 -0.65
CA CYS A 89 -7.69 6.81 -1.86
C CYS A 89 -9.18 7.07 -1.60
N ARG A 90 -9.74 6.52 -0.52
CA ARG A 90 -11.13 6.79 -0.12
C ARG A 90 -11.36 8.24 0.24
N THR A 91 -10.45 8.85 1.01
CA THR A 91 -10.54 10.27 1.42
C THR A 91 -10.50 11.20 0.20
N LEU A 92 -9.65 10.91 -0.78
CA LEU A 92 -9.59 11.69 -2.03
C LEU A 92 -10.87 11.55 -2.85
N ARG A 93 -11.44 10.33 -2.93
CA ARG A 93 -12.70 10.05 -3.62
C ARG A 93 -13.89 10.78 -2.98
N GLU A 94 -13.94 10.81 -1.64
CA GLU A 94 -14.98 11.53 -0.90
C GLU A 94 -14.88 13.04 -1.10
N LYS A 95 -13.66 13.57 -1.11
CA LYS A 95 -13.39 14.99 -1.32
C LYS A 95 -13.69 15.44 -2.74
N ASN A 96 -13.34 14.63 -3.73
CA ASN A 96 -13.54 14.94 -5.14
C ASN A 96 -13.88 13.66 -5.91
N LYS A 97 -15.05 13.65 -6.54
CA LYS A 97 -15.51 12.52 -7.32
C LYS A 97 -14.79 12.36 -8.67
N ASP A 98 -14.01 13.35 -9.08
CA ASP A 98 -13.17 13.23 -10.28
C ASP A 98 -12.05 12.23 -10.05
N SER A 99 -12.05 11.16 -10.84
CA SER A 99 -11.10 10.06 -10.74
C SER A 99 -9.65 10.47 -11.01
N SER A 100 -9.39 11.62 -11.64
CA SER A 100 -8.03 12.14 -11.85
C SER A 100 -7.24 12.32 -10.55
N PHE A 101 -7.94 12.52 -9.42
CA PHE A 101 -7.33 12.72 -8.12
C PHE A 101 -6.99 11.44 -7.37
N TYR A 102 -7.67 10.33 -7.65
CA TYR A 102 -7.50 9.07 -6.92
C TYR A 102 -7.37 7.83 -7.81
N GLY A 103 -7.69 7.94 -9.10
CA GLY A 103 -7.74 6.81 -10.02
C GLY A 103 -6.42 6.03 -10.12
N ARG A 104 -5.28 6.73 -10.03
CA ARG A 104 -3.95 6.11 -10.01
C ARG A 104 -3.78 5.19 -8.79
N TYR A 105 -4.18 5.63 -7.61
CA TYR A 105 -4.10 4.83 -6.39
C TYR A 105 -5.07 3.66 -6.41
N GLN A 106 -6.29 3.88 -6.90
CA GLN A 106 -7.28 2.83 -7.10
C GLN A 106 -6.74 1.73 -8.01
N GLN A 107 -6.24 2.08 -9.19
CA GLN A 107 -5.66 1.12 -10.13
C GLN A 107 -4.49 0.35 -9.53
N PHE A 108 -3.62 1.04 -8.79
CA PHE A 108 -2.50 0.43 -8.11
C PHE A 108 -2.93 -0.57 -7.04
N ILE A 109 -3.91 -0.21 -6.20
CA ILE A 109 -4.45 -1.07 -5.16
C ILE A 109 -5.06 -2.34 -5.77
N VAL A 110 -5.91 -2.18 -6.77
CA VAL A 110 -6.59 -3.30 -7.46
C VAL A 110 -5.54 -4.20 -8.11
N LYS A 111 -4.60 -3.65 -8.87
CA LYS A 111 -3.54 -4.41 -9.54
C LYS A 111 -2.73 -5.28 -8.56
N ASN A 112 -2.40 -4.77 -7.39
CA ASN A 112 -1.66 -5.53 -6.39
C ASN A 112 -2.52 -6.63 -5.76
N ALA A 113 -3.78 -6.35 -5.46
CA ALA A 113 -4.73 -7.35 -4.95
C ALA A 113 -4.94 -8.48 -5.97
N ASP A 114 -5.15 -8.16 -7.25
CA ASP A 114 -5.30 -9.15 -8.32
C ASP A 114 -4.04 -10.00 -8.50
N SER A 115 -2.84 -9.39 -8.40
CA SER A 115 -1.59 -10.12 -8.46
C SER A 115 -1.44 -11.12 -7.29
N ILE A 116 -1.76 -10.70 -6.07
CA ILE A 116 -1.76 -11.59 -4.90
C ILE A 116 -2.69 -12.78 -5.14
N TRP A 117 -3.91 -12.50 -5.60
CA TRP A 117 -4.91 -13.53 -5.83
C TRP A 117 -4.52 -14.53 -6.91
N ALA A 118 -3.98 -14.05 -8.02
CA ALA A 118 -3.62 -14.86 -9.18
C ALA A 118 -2.30 -15.62 -9.00
N ASN A 119 -1.29 -15.01 -8.35
CA ASN A 119 0.09 -15.48 -8.42
C ASN A 119 0.66 -15.92 -7.07
N ASN A 120 0.09 -15.45 -5.95
CA ASN A 120 0.65 -15.66 -4.61
C ASN A 120 -0.34 -16.39 -3.68
N ARG A 121 -1.11 -17.32 -4.21
CA ARG A 121 -2.11 -18.10 -3.50
C ARG A 121 -1.87 -19.58 -3.69
N ASN A 122 -1.86 -20.36 -2.60
CA ASN A 122 -1.84 -21.83 -2.68
C ASN A 122 -3.27 -22.43 -2.77
N SER A 123 -3.35 -23.75 -2.91
CA SER A 123 -4.62 -24.48 -3.01
C SER A 123 -5.51 -24.40 -1.75
N GLN A 124 -4.95 -23.96 -0.63
CA GLN A 124 -5.67 -23.76 0.64
C GLN A 124 -6.07 -22.30 0.87
N ASN A 125 -5.94 -21.43 -0.15
CA ASN A 125 -6.19 -19.99 -0.08
C ASN A 125 -5.30 -19.26 0.94
N GLN A 126 -4.07 -19.73 1.11
CA GLN A 126 -3.07 -19.06 1.91
C GLN A 126 -2.13 -18.26 1.00
N PHE A 127 -1.65 -17.12 1.48
CA PHE A 127 -0.86 -16.16 0.74
C PHE A 127 0.56 -16.06 1.32
N GLY A 128 1.54 -15.98 0.42
CA GLY A 128 2.94 -15.78 0.75
C GLY A 128 3.34 -14.30 0.80
N LEU A 129 4.66 -14.06 0.93
CA LEU A 129 5.23 -12.72 0.92
C LEU A 129 5.30 -12.13 -0.48
N LYS A 130 5.69 -12.90 -1.49
CA LYS A 130 5.98 -12.42 -2.85
C LYS A 130 4.68 -12.17 -3.62
N TRP A 131 4.16 -10.96 -3.57
CA TRP A 131 2.88 -10.61 -4.19
C TRP A 131 2.82 -10.81 -5.72
N ALA A 132 3.97 -10.78 -6.39
CA ALA A 132 4.06 -11.15 -7.81
C ALA A 132 4.15 -12.67 -8.04
N GLY A 133 4.22 -13.47 -6.98
CA GLY A 133 4.39 -14.91 -7.02
C GLY A 133 5.84 -15.38 -7.28
N PRO A 134 6.03 -16.68 -7.29
CA PRO A 134 5.09 -17.67 -6.78
C PRO A 134 4.95 -17.61 -5.25
N VAL A 135 3.94 -18.29 -4.69
CA VAL A 135 3.80 -18.40 -3.23
C VAL A 135 5.06 -19.05 -2.62
N ASP A 136 5.60 -18.39 -1.60
CA ASP A 136 6.80 -18.86 -0.90
C ASP A 136 6.44 -19.61 0.41
N ALA A 137 6.60 -18.97 1.56
CA ALA A 137 6.14 -19.48 2.83
C ALA A 137 4.80 -18.85 3.21
N VAL A 138 4.03 -19.54 4.06
CA VAL A 138 2.74 -19.05 4.56
C VAL A 138 2.73 -19.02 6.08
N ASP A 139 2.28 -17.92 6.64
CA ASP A 139 2.08 -17.70 8.07
C ASP A 139 1.05 -16.59 8.31
N ALA A 140 0.75 -16.33 9.58
CA ALA A 140 -0.24 -15.32 9.96
C ALA A 140 0.13 -13.90 9.50
N SER A 141 1.42 -13.54 9.49
CA SER A 141 1.89 -12.21 9.12
C SER A 141 1.75 -11.95 7.62
N ARG A 142 2.10 -12.93 6.77
CA ARG A 142 1.92 -12.89 5.32
C ARG A 142 0.45 -12.86 4.94
N GLN A 143 -0.35 -13.71 5.61
CA GLN A 143 -1.80 -13.74 5.43
C GLN A 143 -2.43 -12.39 5.77
N SER A 144 -2.08 -11.80 6.91
CA SER A 144 -2.55 -10.47 7.33
C SER A 144 -2.18 -9.39 6.32
N SER A 145 -0.94 -9.42 5.81
CA SER A 145 -0.45 -8.47 4.80
C SER A 145 -1.28 -8.53 3.51
N ALA A 146 -1.59 -9.72 3.02
CA ALA A 146 -2.44 -9.91 1.85
C ALA A 146 -3.88 -9.45 2.09
N LEU A 147 -4.44 -9.75 3.27
CA LEU A 147 -5.79 -9.30 3.64
C LEU A 147 -5.90 -7.78 3.73
N ASP A 148 -4.88 -7.07 4.19
CA ASP A 148 -4.84 -5.61 4.17
C ASP A 148 -4.94 -5.06 2.74
N ALA A 149 -4.26 -5.70 1.77
CA ALA A 149 -4.35 -5.32 0.36
C ALA A 149 -5.75 -5.58 -0.22
N PHE A 150 -6.36 -6.73 0.08
CA PHE A 150 -7.73 -7.04 -0.34
C PHE A 150 -8.75 -6.07 0.25
N ASN A 151 -8.65 -5.79 1.56
CA ASN A 151 -9.52 -4.83 2.22
C ASN A 151 -9.41 -3.41 1.62
N ALA A 152 -8.22 -3.03 1.19
CA ALA A 152 -8.03 -1.77 0.48
C ALA A 152 -8.69 -1.78 -0.91
N ALA A 153 -8.74 -2.92 -1.60
CA ALA A 153 -9.30 -3.08 -2.95
C ALA A 153 -10.83 -3.21 -2.98
N ILE A 154 -11.45 -3.83 -1.98
CA ILE A 154 -12.91 -4.09 -1.92
C ILE A 154 -13.77 -2.87 -2.33
N PRO A 155 -13.51 -1.62 -1.87
CA PRO A 155 -14.33 -0.47 -2.24
C PRO A 155 -14.28 -0.09 -3.71
N PHE A 156 -13.38 -0.68 -4.49
CA PHE A 156 -13.14 -0.33 -5.89
C PHE A 156 -13.57 -1.44 -6.86
N GLY A 157 -13.98 -2.58 -6.35
CA GLY A 157 -14.53 -3.68 -7.14
C GLY A 157 -13.49 -4.28 -8.10
N SER A 158 -12.66 -5.17 -7.62
CA SER A 158 -12.06 -6.24 -8.38
C SER A 158 -11.46 -7.25 -7.41
N LEU A 159 -11.92 -8.43 -7.51
CA LEU A 159 -11.32 -9.72 -7.18
C LEU A 159 -12.01 -10.68 -8.13
N SER A 160 -11.86 -10.37 -9.41
CA SER A 160 -12.36 -11.24 -10.48
C SER A 160 -11.44 -12.40 -10.68
#